data_95b26fb377d124439e70ae37fc035bef
#
_entry.id   95b26fb377d124439e70ae37fc035bef
#
_cell.length_a   1.000
_cell.length_b   1.000
_cell.length_c   1.000
_cell.angle_alpha   90.00
_cell.angle_beta   90.00
_cell.angle_gamma   90.00
#
_symmetry.space_group_name_H-M   'P 1'
#
loop_
_entity.id
_entity.type
_entity.pdbx_description
1 polymer ?
#
loop_
_entity_poly.entity_id
_entity_poly.type
_entity_poly.pdbx_seq_one_letter_code
_entity_poly.pdbx_strand_id
1 'polypeptide(L)'
;MTIHTRGLRGPTSVPREVAIRSGHRSLSGCLHRAESPIAAVVLNGAVGVPQGFYGDFARWLAEERGIACLTYDYRDFGTSGSGRPRLSDATMTDWGVVDQMAARAFLEALFPDLPIWIIGHSIGGAMLPFQSGFERVARAIVVGSGVVHVSDHPWPYQALARLFWQGHGPVMTRALGFLPGRLSGFGADLPAGVY
;
A
#
# COMPACT_ATOMS: atom_id res chain seq x y z
N MET A 1 -27.80 -30.25 -10.76
CA MET A 1 -26.73 -29.19 -10.85
C MET A 1 -25.72 -29.50 -9.75
N THR A 2 -24.69 -30.27 -10.08
CA THR A 2 -23.74 -30.84 -9.11
C THR A 2 -22.62 -29.85 -8.91
N ILE A 3 -22.53 -29.26 -7.73
CA ILE A 3 -21.41 -28.36 -7.34
C ILE A 3 -20.20 -29.25 -7.05
N HIS A 4 -19.24 -29.24 -7.94
CA HIS A 4 -17.92 -29.85 -7.68
C HIS A 4 -17.16 -28.99 -6.67
N THR A 5 -17.16 -29.40 -5.42
CA THR A 5 -16.18 -28.95 -4.42
C THR A 5 -14.81 -29.50 -4.85
N ARG A 6 -14.02 -28.66 -5.49
CA ARG A 6 -12.62 -28.93 -5.79
C ARG A 6 -11.89 -29.05 -4.45
N GLY A 7 -11.31 -30.23 -4.20
CA GLY A 7 -10.66 -30.59 -2.95
C GLY A 7 -9.67 -29.54 -2.44
N LEU A 8 -9.67 -29.40 -1.12
CA LEU A 8 -8.71 -28.63 -0.34
C LEU A 8 -7.29 -29.01 -0.76
N ARG A 9 -6.60 -28.08 -1.39
CA ARG A 9 -5.21 -28.22 -1.82
C ARG A 9 -4.27 -28.04 -0.63
N GLY A 10 -3.15 -28.71 -0.71
CA GLY A 10 -2.08 -28.79 0.25
C GLY A 10 -1.48 -27.44 0.72
N PRO A 11 -0.31 -27.45 1.40
CA PRO A 11 0.03 -26.48 2.42
C PRO A 11 -0.04 -25.03 1.93
N THR A 12 -0.82 -24.23 2.66
CA THR A 12 -0.86 -22.79 2.56
C THR A 12 0.56 -22.23 2.53
N SER A 13 0.93 -21.50 1.48
CA SER A 13 2.21 -20.81 1.41
C SER A 13 2.31 -19.83 2.59
N VAL A 14 3.16 -20.14 3.55
CA VAL A 14 3.37 -19.25 4.71
C VAL A 14 3.92 -17.92 4.19
N PRO A 15 3.25 -16.79 4.47
CA PRO A 15 3.72 -15.48 4.09
C PRO A 15 5.12 -15.24 4.66
N ARG A 16 6.03 -14.72 3.84
CA ARG A 16 7.40 -14.44 4.25
C ARG A 16 7.57 -12.95 4.53
N GLU A 17 7.95 -12.62 5.74
CA GLU A 17 8.39 -11.26 6.07
C GLU A 17 9.67 -10.91 5.31
N VAL A 18 9.71 -9.71 4.76
CA VAL A 18 10.84 -9.17 4.00
C VAL A 18 11.16 -7.74 4.42
N ALA A 19 12.43 -7.38 4.38
CA ALA A 19 12.89 -6.02 4.55
C ALA A 19 13.25 -5.43 3.18
N ILE A 20 12.68 -4.28 2.85
CA ILE A 20 12.86 -3.60 1.57
C ILE A 20 13.66 -2.34 1.82
N ARG A 21 14.83 -2.23 1.19
CA ARG A 21 15.65 -1.01 1.29
C ARG A 21 15.05 0.11 0.45
N SER A 22 14.71 1.22 1.09
CA SER A 22 14.21 2.45 0.46
C SER A 22 15.10 3.63 0.86
N GLY A 23 16.11 3.92 0.05
CA GLY A 23 17.16 4.89 0.39
C GLY A 23 17.90 4.49 1.67
N HIS A 24 17.85 5.33 2.69
CA HIS A 24 18.43 5.07 4.02
C HIS A 24 17.44 4.39 5.00
N ARG A 25 16.19 4.20 4.60
CA ARG A 25 15.13 3.56 5.38
C ARG A 25 14.97 2.09 4.99
N SER A 26 14.34 1.32 5.87
CA SER A 26 13.91 -0.05 5.62
C SER A 26 12.40 -0.14 5.78
N LEU A 27 11.73 -0.68 4.77
CA LEU A 27 10.30 -0.95 4.83
C LEU A 27 10.08 -2.40 5.24
N SER A 28 9.07 -2.65 6.05
CA SER A 28 8.60 -3.98 6.36
C SER A 28 7.57 -4.41 5.33
N GLY A 29 7.79 -5.55 4.72
CA GLY A 29 6.89 -6.14 3.73
C GLY A 29 6.55 -7.59 4.05
N CYS A 30 5.53 -8.08 3.38
CA CYS A 30 5.09 -9.47 3.42
C CYS A 30 4.96 -10.02 2.00
N LEU A 31 5.74 -11.05 1.68
CA LEU A 31 5.70 -11.71 0.39
C LEU A 31 4.85 -12.97 0.47
N HIS A 32 3.74 -12.97 -0.23
CA HIS A 32 2.90 -14.15 -0.49
C HIS A 32 3.38 -14.79 -1.79
N ARG A 33 3.98 -15.98 -1.70
CA ARG A 33 4.59 -16.62 -2.86
C ARG A 33 3.78 -17.82 -3.32
N ALA A 34 3.42 -17.83 -4.60
CA ALA A 34 2.92 -19.04 -5.26
C ALA A 34 4.05 -20.05 -5.44
N GLU A 35 3.75 -21.33 -5.51
CA GLU A 35 4.73 -22.40 -5.73
C GLU A 35 5.45 -22.24 -7.07
N SER A 36 4.69 -21.95 -8.13
CA SER A 36 5.18 -21.67 -9.47
C SER A 36 4.51 -20.41 -10.00
N PRO A 37 5.00 -19.21 -9.65
CA PRO A 37 4.33 -17.98 -9.99
C PRO A 37 4.43 -17.67 -11.48
N ILE A 38 3.30 -17.25 -12.08
CA ILE A 38 3.21 -16.82 -13.48
C ILE A 38 3.41 -15.31 -13.64
N ALA A 39 3.32 -14.57 -12.55
CA ALA A 39 3.56 -13.12 -12.48
C ALA A 39 3.89 -12.75 -11.03
N ALA A 40 4.47 -11.58 -10.85
CA ALA A 40 4.66 -10.98 -9.53
C ALA A 40 4.00 -9.61 -9.47
N VAL A 41 3.30 -9.30 -8.37
CA VAL A 41 2.58 -8.04 -8.17
C VAL A 41 3.05 -7.34 -6.91
N VAL A 42 3.33 -6.04 -7.01
CA VAL A 42 3.47 -5.16 -5.86
C VAL A 42 2.14 -4.47 -5.59
N LEU A 43 1.67 -4.56 -4.35
CA LEU A 43 0.45 -3.90 -3.90
C LEU A 43 0.82 -2.65 -3.10
N ASN A 44 0.56 -1.49 -3.69
CA ASN A 44 0.73 -0.19 -3.07
C ASN A 44 -0.54 0.18 -2.31
N GLY A 45 -0.45 0.29 -0.99
CA GLY A 45 -1.59 0.52 -0.11
C GLY A 45 -2.11 1.97 -0.13
N ALA A 46 -3.29 2.17 0.47
CA ALA A 46 -3.87 3.48 0.70
C ALA A 46 -3.27 4.17 1.93
N VAL A 47 -3.43 5.49 2.00
CA VAL A 47 -3.07 6.27 3.20
C VAL A 47 -3.84 5.73 4.42
N GLY A 48 -3.14 5.52 5.52
CA GLY A 48 -3.74 5.10 6.78
C GLY A 48 -4.12 3.61 6.86
N VAL A 49 -3.89 2.84 5.79
CA VAL A 49 -4.24 1.41 5.72
C VAL A 49 -2.99 0.54 5.82
N PRO A 50 -2.77 -0.16 6.94
CA PRO A 50 -1.62 -1.06 7.10
C PRO A 50 -1.67 -2.23 6.11
N GLN A 51 -0.48 -2.74 5.74
CA GLN A 51 -0.32 -3.85 4.77
C GLN A 51 -1.14 -5.10 5.11
N GLY A 52 -1.34 -5.37 6.40
CA GLY A 52 -2.13 -6.52 6.86
C GLY A 52 -3.57 -6.53 6.36
N PHE A 53 -4.14 -5.36 6.05
CA PHE A 53 -5.47 -5.24 5.44
C PHE A 53 -5.57 -5.97 4.10
N TYR A 54 -4.48 -6.02 3.35
CA TYR A 54 -4.42 -6.64 2.03
C TYR A 54 -4.00 -8.11 2.08
N GLY A 55 -3.70 -8.65 3.27
CA GLY A 55 -3.11 -9.98 3.44
C GLY A 55 -3.95 -11.10 2.85
N ASP A 56 -5.27 -11.10 3.08
CA ASP A 56 -6.17 -12.12 2.55
C ASP A 56 -6.26 -12.08 1.01
N PHE A 57 -6.27 -10.90 0.43
CA PHE A 57 -6.26 -10.73 -1.01
C PHE A 57 -4.92 -11.16 -1.62
N ALA A 58 -3.80 -10.80 -0.98
CA ALA A 58 -2.47 -11.23 -1.41
C ALA A 58 -2.29 -12.74 -1.34
N ARG A 59 -2.81 -13.37 -0.28
CA ARG A 59 -2.84 -14.83 -0.17
C ARG A 59 -3.68 -15.47 -1.27
N TRP A 60 -4.88 -14.95 -1.55
CA TRP A 60 -5.74 -15.44 -2.62
C TRP A 60 -5.06 -15.33 -4.00
N LEU A 61 -4.34 -14.23 -4.29
CA LEU A 61 -3.56 -14.10 -5.52
C LEU A 61 -2.50 -15.20 -5.63
N ALA A 62 -1.80 -15.49 -4.55
CA ALA A 62 -0.73 -16.49 -4.54
C ALA A 62 -1.29 -17.93 -4.68
N GLU A 63 -2.31 -18.26 -3.89
CA GLU A 63 -2.83 -19.64 -3.79
C GLU A 63 -3.77 -20.00 -4.94
N GLU A 64 -4.64 -19.07 -5.36
CA GLU A 64 -5.68 -19.35 -6.34
C GLU A 64 -5.36 -18.87 -7.75
N ARG A 65 -4.45 -17.88 -7.89
CA ARG A 65 -4.11 -17.27 -9.18
C ARG A 65 -2.69 -17.54 -9.64
N GLY A 66 -1.85 -18.12 -8.78
CA GLY A 66 -0.46 -18.34 -9.10
C GLY A 66 0.33 -17.03 -9.30
N ILE A 67 -0.06 -15.97 -8.60
CA ILE A 67 0.59 -14.65 -8.70
C ILE A 67 1.27 -14.35 -7.37
N ALA A 68 2.59 -14.22 -7.37
CA ALA A 68 3.31 -13.78 -6.17
C ALA A 68 2.91 -12.34 -5.84
N CYS A 69 2.58 -12.05 -4.58
CA CYS A 69 2.14 -10.73 -4.15
C CYS A 69 2.99 -10.18 -3.01
N LEU A 70 3.55 -9.00 -3.20
CA LEU A 70 4.24 -8.23 -2.18
C LEU A 70 3.31 -7.14 -1.64
N THR A 71 3.04 -7.19 -0.33
CA THR A 71 2.48 -6.08 0.43
C THR A 71 3.55 -5.46 1.31
N TYR A 72 3.43 -4.19 1.68
CA TYR A 72 4.38 -3.51 2.55
C TYR A 72 3.74 -2.27 3.19
N ASP A 73 4.31 -1.85 4.30
CA ASP A 73 3.99 -0.56 4.90
C ASP A 73 5.00 0.49 4.45
N TYR A 74 4.53 1.69 4.15
CA TYR A 74 5.37 2.84 3.83
C TYR A 74 6.29 3.21 5.00
N ARG A 75 7.36 3.97 4.74
CA ARG A 75 8.27 4.43 5.78
C ARG A 75 7.54 5.12 6.92
N ASP A 76 7.99 4.87 8.14
CA ASP A 76 7.47 5.44 9.38
C ASP A 76 5.98 5.18 9.64
N PHE A 77 5.41 4.16 8.97
CA PHE A 77 4.02 3.77 9.08
C PHE A 77 3.89 2.26 9.35
N GLY A 78 2.82 1.85 10.06
CA GLY A 78 2.52 0.45 10.33
C GLY A 78 3.71 -0.29 10.93
N THR A 79 4.07 -1.43 10.32
CA THR A 79 5.22 -2.26 10.73
C THR A 79 6.57 -1.71 10.26
N SER A 80 6.58 -0.73 9.34
CA SER A 80 7.78 0.02 8.94
C SER A 80 8.09 1.19 9.87
N GLY A 81 7.20 1.49 10.81
CA GLY A 81 7.33 2.61 11.74
C GLY A 81 7.92 2.23 13.08
N SER A 82 8.54 3.21 13.74
CA SER A 82 9.02 3.09 15.12
C SER A 82 7.92 3.25 16.18
N GLY A 83 6.66 3.42 15.76
CA GLY A 83 5.55 3.76 16.66
C GLY A 83 5.53 5.21 17.13
N ARG A 84 6.37 6.07 16.57
CA ARG A 84 6.48 7.49 16.93
C ARG A 84 6.26 8.40 15.72
N PRO A 85 5.04 8.52 15.19
CA PRO A 85 4.76 9.25 13.94
C PRO A 85 5.12 10.75 14.04
N ARG A 86 5.10 11.34 15.25
CA ARG A 86 5.50 12.73 15.47
C ARG A 86 6.99 13.03 15.21
N LEU A 87 7.84 12.00 15.18
CA LEU A 87 9.28 12.13 14.92
C LEU A 87 9.63 11.84 13.47
N SER A 88 8.65 11.53 12.66
CA SER A 88 8.84 11.23 11.25
C SER A 88 8.95 12.50 10.42
N ASP A 89 9.89 12.48 9.49
CA ASP A 89 10.07 13.46 8.42
C ASP A 89 9.50 13.00 7.07
N ALA A 90 8.83 11.84 7.06
CA ALA A 90 8.25 11.26 5.86
C ALA A 90 7.20 12.18 5.22
N THR A 91 7.27 12.30 3.92
CA THR A 91 6.33 13.05 3.10
C THR A 91 5.51 12.15 2.19
N MET A 92 4.42 12.69 1.61
CA MET A 92 3.63 11.99 0.61
C MET A 92 4.48 11.60 -0.62
N THR A 93 5.45 12.44 -1.00
CA THR A 93 6.39 12.14 -2.09
C THR A 93 7.29 10.96 -1.74
N ASP A 94 7.78 10.88 -0.49
CA ASP A 94 8.56 9.72 -0.05
C ASP A 94 7.76 8.43 -0.19
N TRP A 95 6.51 8.42 0.25
CA TRP A 95 5.64 7.26 0.13
C TRP A 95 5.34 6.92 -1.32
N GLY A 96 4.88 7.90 -2.11
CA GLY A 96 4.36 7.67 -3.45
C GLY A 96 5.44 7.48 -4.51
N VAL A 97 6.62 8.10 -4.36
CA VAL A 97 7.69 8.03 -5.36
C VAL A 97 8.82 7.13 -4.87
N VAL A 98 9.36 7.39 -3.68
CA VAL A 98 10.57 6.68 -3.24
C VAL A 98 10.24 5.24 -2.77
N ASP A 99 9.26 5.07 -1.87
CA ASP A 99 8.95 3.76 -1.30
C ASP A 99 8.29 2.82 -2.30
N GLN A 100 7.35 3.33 -3.11
CA GLN A 100 6.69 2.50 -4.12
C GLN A 100 7.69 2.00 -5.17
N MET A 101 8.61 2.86 -5.62
CA MET A 101 9.66 2.46 -6.55
C MET A 101 10.62 1.45 -5.93
N ALA A 102 10.98 1.63 -4.65
CA ALA A 102 11.84 0.70 -3.93
C ALA A 102 11.19 -0.68 -3.78
N ALA A 103 9.89 -0.74 -3.44
CA ALA A 103 9.13 -1.99 -3.34
C ALA A 103 9.03 -2.70 -4.69
N ARG A 104 8.79 -1.95 -5.78
CA ARG A 104 8.80 -2.49 -7.13
C ARG A 104 10.17 -3.04 -7.51
N ALA A 105 11.24 -2.26 -7.32
CA ALA A 105 12.61 -2.70 -7.63
C ALA A 105 13.02 -3.95 -6.86
N PHE A 106 12.61 -4.07 -5.58
CA PHE A 106 12.80 -5.27 -4.79
C PHE A 106 12.13 -6.49 -5.44
N LEU A 107 10.89 -6.34 -5.89
CA LEU A 107 10.15 -7.43 -6.53
C LEU A 107 10.73 -7.81 -7.88
N GLU A 108 11.18 -6.82 -8.68
CA GLU A 108 11.85 -7.03 -9.97
C GLU A 108 13.17 -7.79 -9.82
N ALA A 109 13.94 -7.49 -8.77
CA ALA A 109 15.17 -8.21 -8.48
C ALA A 109 14.92 -9.64 -8.01
N LEU A 110 13.82 -9.87 -7.28
CA LEU A 110 13.47 -11.19 -6.77
C LEU A 110 12.90 -12.10 -7.87
N PHE A 111 12.24 -11.53 -8.88
CA PHE A 111 11.60 -12.24 -9.97
C PHE A 111 12.05 -11.68 -11.35
N PRO A 112 13.32 -11.91 -11.73
CA PRO A 112 13.88 -11.31 -12.94
C PRO A 112 13.19 -11.76 -14.23
N ASP A 113 12.62 -12.96 -14.24
CA ASP A 113 12.05 -13.59 -15.44
C ASP A 113 10.51 -13.50 -15.49
N LEU A 114 9.87 -12.94 -14.43
CA LEU A 114 8.42 -12.83 -14.40
C LEU A 114 7.92 -11.44 -14.83
N PRO A 115 6.72 -11.37 -15.43
CA PRO A 115 6.05 -10.09 -15.66
C PRO A 115 5.69 -9.44 -14.31
N ILE A 116 6.06 -8.18 -14.17
CA ILE A 116 5.76 -7.39 -12.97
C ILE A 116 4.45 -6.64 -13.15
N TRP A 117 3.59 -6.73 -12.16
CA TRP A 117 2.33 -6.01 -12.10
C TRP A 117 2.31 -5.07 -10.90
N ILE A 118 1.48 -4.03 -11.01
CA ILE A 118 1.22 -3.09 -9.92
C ILE A 118 -0.28 -3.11 -9.62
N ILE A 119 -0.63 -3.19 -8.34
CA ILE A 119 -1.97 -2.86 -7.86
C ILE A 119 -1.83 -1.68 -6.92
N GLY A 120 -2.50 -0.56 -7.25
CA GLY A 120 -2.47 0.66 -6.44
C GLY A 120 -3.84 1.00 -5.88
N HIS A 121 -3.96 1.07 -4.56
CA HIS A 121 -5.18 1.53 -3.89
C HIS A 121 -5.02 2.98 -3.45
N SER A 122 -5.95 3.85 -3.84
CA SER A 122 -5.96 5.27 -3.47
C SER A 122 -4.63 5.95 -3.84
N ILE A 123 -3.86 6.46 -2.88
CA ILE A 123 -2.52 7.03 -3.12
C ILE A 123 -1.60 6.04 -3.84
N GLY A 124 -1.73 4.74 -3.54
CA GLY A 124 -0.91 3.71 -4.17
C GLY A 124 -1.02 3.67 -5.69
N GLY A 125 -2.16 4.10 -6.23
CA GLY A 125 -2.37 4.29 -7.66
C GLY A 125 -2.20 5.74 -8.13
N ALA A 126 -2.62 6.71 -7.32
CA ALA A 126 -2.57 8.13 -7.69
C ALA A 126 -1.15 8.65 -7.90
N MET A 127 -0.15 8.06 -7.24
CA MET A 127 1.25 8.47 -7.34
C MET A 127 2.02 7.82 -8.49
N LEU A 128 1.46 6.84 -9.20
CA LEU A 128 2.14 6.18 -10.33
C LEU A 128 2.60 7.15 -11.44
N PRO A 129 1.84 8.18 -11.83
CA PRO A 129 2.28 9.11 -12.86
C PRO A 129 3.55 9.91 -12.51
N PHE A 130 3.93 9.98 -11.24
CA PHE A 130 5.12 10.69 -10.77
C PHE A 130 6.36 9.81 -10.64
N GLN A 131 6.25 8.54 -11.02
CA GLN A 131 7.32 7.55 -10.96
C GLN A 131 7.96 7.35 -12.34
N SER A 132 9.12 6.68 -12.35
CA SER A 132 9.83 6.24 -13.54
C SER A 132 10.12 4.73 -13.46
N GLY A 133 10.74 4.17 -14.52
CA GLY A 133 11.18 2.77 -14.50
C GLY A 133 10.04 1.78 -14.71
N PHE A 134 9.10 2.08 -15.62
CA PHE A 134 7.97 1.20 -15.93
C PHE A 134 8.27 0.17 -17.02
N GLU A 135 9.51 0.09 -17.50
CA GLU A 135 9.90 -0.74 -18.66
C GLU A 135 9.60 -2.23 -18.43
N ARG A 136 9.63 -2.67 -17.17
CA ARG A 136 9.32 -4.04 -16.76
C ARG A 136 7.91 -4.25 -16.27
N VAL A 137 7.11 -3.18 -16.16
CA VAL A 137 5.73 -3.27 -15.67
C VAL A 137 4.81 -3.70 -16.81
N ALA A 138 4.36 -4.93 -16.75
CA ALA A 138 3.46 -5.48 -17.75
C ALA A 138 2.01 -5.02 -17.58
N ARG A 139 1.57 -4.74 -16.34
CA ARG A 139 0.20 -4.30 -16.02
C ARG A 139 0.17 -3.42 -14.79
N ALA A 140 -0.71 -2.41 -14.80
CA ALA A 140 -1.08 -1.62 -13.63
C ALA A 140 -2.59 -1.59 -13.48
N ILE A 141 -3.08 -1.86 -12.27
CA ILE A 141 -4.49 -1.81 -11.88
C ILE A 141 -4.60 -0.80 -10.76
N VAL A 142 -5.48 0.18 -10.89
CA VAL A 142 -5.72 1.19 -9.86
C VAL A 142 -7.15 1.07 -9.32
N VAL A 143 -7.29 1.17 -8.01
CA VAL A 143 -8.56 1.01 -7.31
C VAL A 143 -8.77 2.21 -6.41
N GLY A 144 -9.89 2.90 -6.58
CA GLY A 144 -10.23 4.09 -5.77
C GLY A 144 -9.16 5.18 -5.84
N SER A 145 -8.45 5.29 -6.98
CA SER A 145 -7.37 6.25 -7.21
C SER A 145 -7.81 7.31 -8.19
N GLY A 146 -7.44 8.54 -7.93
CA GLY A 146 -7.73 9.65 -8.83
C GLY A 146 -7.27 10.98 -8.24
N VAL A 147 -7.21 12.01 -9.09
CA VAL A 147 -7.09 13.40 -8.64
C VAL A 147 -8.49 13.88 -8.30
N VAL A 148 -8.82 13.89 -7.02
CA VAL A 148 -10.14 14.26 -6.53
C VAL A 148 -10.05 15.58 -5.76
N HIS A 149 -10.75 16.60 -6.24
CA HIS A 149 -10.93 17.83 -5.46
C HIS A 149 -12.11 17.67 -4.48
N VAL A 150 -12.03 18.33 -3.32
CA VAL A 150 -13.08 18.21 -2.29
C VAL A 150 -14.48 18.57 -2.84
N SER A 151 -14.57 19.50 -3.83
CA SER A 151 -15.83 19.87 -4.46
C SER A 151 -16.46 18.78 -5.34
N ASP A 152 -15.70 17.75 -5.71
CA ASP A 152 -16.17 16.66 -6.57
C ASP A 152 -16.99 15.62 -5.81
N HIS A 153 -16.95 15.71 -4.48
CA HIS A 153 -17.72 14.82 -3.63
C HIS A 153 -19.19 15.26 -3.53
N PRO A 154 -20.14 14.32 -3.49
CA PRO A 154 -21.55 14.65 -3.30
C PRO A 154 -21.80 15.17 -1.88
N TRP A 155 -22.82 16.04 -1.75
CA TRP A 155 -23.35 16.44 -0.46
C TRP A 155 -24.12 15.29 0.22
N PRO A 156 -23.98 15.03 1.54
CA PRO A 156 -23.26 15.80 2.57
C PRO A 156 -21.79 15.40 2.77
N TYR A 157 -21.26 14.41 2.06
CA TYR A 157 -19.90 13.91 2.23
C TYR A 157 -18.84 15.00 2.00
N GLN A 158 -19.09 15.92 1.07
CA GLN A 158 -18.23 17.08 0.81
C GLN A 158 -17.97 17.92 2.08
N ALA A 159 -19.02 18.13 2.91
CA ALA A 159 -18.87 18.88 4.16
C ALA A 159 -17.99 18.15 5.17
N LEU A 160 -18.15 16.83 5.31
CA LEU A 160 -17.31 16.01 6.16
C LEU A 160 -15.85 15.99 5.69
N ALA A 161 -15.65 15.86 4.38
CA ALA A 161 -14.31 15.88 3.79
C ALA A 161 -13.62 17.24 4.05
N ARG A 162 -14.32 18.36 3.87
CA ARG A 162 -13.78 19.70 4.19
C ARG A 162 -13.45 19.86 5.66
N LEU A 163 -14.36 19.44 6.54
CA LEU A 163 -14.13 19.51 7.98
C LEU A 163 -12.89 18.68 8.37
N PHE A 164 -12.73 17.49 7.80
CA PHE A 164 -11.60 16.63 8.09
C PHE A 164 -10.30 17.21 7.49
N TRP A 165 -10.25 17.43 6.17
CA TRP A 165 -9.00 17.79 5.49
C TRP A 165 -8.57 19.24 5.71
N GLN A 166 -9.51 20.18 5.89
CA GLN A 166 -9.21 21.61 6.03
C GLN A 166 -9.36 22.13 7.47
N GLY A 167 -10.01 21.37 8.35
CA GLY A 167 -10.23 21.72 9.75
C GLY A 167 -9.52 20.82 10.72
N HIS A 168 -10.08 19.64 10.98
CA HIS A 168 -9.59 18.69 12.00
C HIS A 168 -8.12 18.28 11.78
N GLY A 169 -7.80 17.84 10.57
CA GLY A 169 -6.47 17.34 10.25
C GLY A 169 -5.36 18.36 10.48
N PRO A 170 -5.40 19.59 9.90
CA PRO A 170 -4.40 20.61 10.14
C PRO A 170 -4.25 20.99 11.62
N VAL A 171 -5.37 21.10 12.35
CA VAL A 171 -5.35 21.43 13.78
C VAL A 171 -4.65 20.33 14.59
N MET A 172 -5.04 19.08 14.38
CA MET A 172 -4.44 17.94 15.10
C MET A 172 -2.97 17.76 14.74
N THR A 173 -2.62 17.88 13.47
CA THR A 173 -1.23 17.74 13.01
C THR A 173 -0.33 18.82 13.60
N ARG A 174 -0.81 20.08 13.67
CA ARG A 174 -0.05 21.17 14.33
C ARG A 174 0.07 20.99 15.83
N ALA A 175 -0.98 20.53 16.49
CA ALA A 175 -1.00 20.37 17.96
C ALA A 175 -0.18 19.15 18.41
N LEU A 176 -0.25 18.03 17.71
CA LEU A 176 0.33 16.76 18.11
C LEU A 176 1.62 16.40 17.37
N GLY A 177 1.88 17.03 16.22
CA GLY A 177 2.99 16.69 15.33
C GLY A 177 2.72 15.45 14.46
N PHE A 178 1.49 14.96 14.43
CA PHE A 178 1.03 13.84 13.60
C PHE A 178 -0.50 13.85 13.50
N LEU A 179 -1.06 13.15 12.51
CA LEU A 179 -2.51 12.95 12.43
C LEU A 179 -2.89 11.69 13.22
N PRO A 180 -3.71 11.79 14.31
CA PRO A 180 -4.14 10.65 15.10
C PRO A 180 -5.26 9.88 14.37
N GLY A 181 -4.90 9.08 13.37
CA GLY A 181 -5.84 8.35 12.51
C GLY A 181 -6.72 7.40 13.29
N ARG A 182 -6.19 6.74 14.32
CA ARG A 182 -6.94 5.81 15.18
C ARG A 182 -8.07 6.52 15.94
N LEU A 183 -7.81 7.71 16.47
CA LEU A 183 -8.82 8.51 17.17
C LEU A 183 -9.83 9.13 16.21
N SER A 184 -9.39 9.42 15.00
CA SER A 184 -10.21 10.07 13.97
C SER A 184 -11.04 9.08 13.13
N GLY A 185 -10.91 7.76 13.38
CA GLY A 185 -11.59 6.73 12.59
C GLY A 185 -11.06 6.58 11.16
N PHE A 186 -9.85 7.13 10.89
CA PHE A 186 -9.24 7.17 9.57
C PHE A 186 -8.20 6.05 9.33
N GLY A 187 -8.08 5.11 10.25
CA GLY A 187 -7.09 4.03 10.19
C GLY A 187 -5.95 4.21 11.19
N ALA A 188 -4.70 3.97 10.77
CA ALA A 188 -3.55 4.15 11.65
C ALA A 188 -3.08 5.62 11.70
N ASP A 189 -2.25 5.93 12.72
CA ASP A 189 -1.68 7.27 12.88
C ASP A 189 -0.70 7.58 11.75
N LEU A 190 -0.74 8.83 11.24
CA LEU A 190 0.03 9.27 10.08
C LEU A 190 1.08 10.30 10.46
N PRO A 191 2.30 10.24 9.88
CA PRO A 191 3.27 11.31 9.95
C PRO A 191 2.69 12.65 9.44
N ALA A 192 3.14 13.77 10.01
CA ALA A 192 2.63 15.09 9.65
C ALA A 192 2.84 15.45 8.17
N GLY A 193 3.96 15.04 7.59
CA GLY A 193 4.28 15.35 6.18
C GLY A 193 3.55 14.48 5.15
N VAL A 194 2.80 13.48 5.62
CA VAL A 194 1.97 12.59 4.78
C VAL A 194 0.52 13.06 4.73
N TYR A 195 0.13 13.84 5.70
CA TYR A 195 -1.22 14.45 5.77
C TYR A 195 -1.31 15.72 4.86
#